data_388aec3aa50a034d04bda3d4be0d301d
#
_entry.id   388aec3aa50a034d04bda3d4be0d301d
#
_cell.length_a   1.000
_cell.length_b   1.000
_cell.length_c   1.000
_cell.angle_alpha   90.00
_cell.angle_beta   90.00
_cell.angle_gamma   90.00
#
_symmetry.space_group_name_H-M   'P 1'
#
loop_
_entity.id
_entity.type
_entity.pdbx_description
1 polymer ?
#
loop_
_entity_poly.entity_id
_entity_poly.type
_entity_poly.pdbx_seq_one_letter_code
_entity_poly.pdbx_strand_id
1 'polypeptide(L)'
;MRNSIIATLLLCTIIISKPLYSQGNPEDQYRQMGGVVGLTELCFGSKGLETALFQQVGNVFYSSPEMGRVMFELLYVYFESYEVAKSKKVIWNGTQQAYNTKTFDCSEENKNLIKSFEEQLMAGLQ
;
A
#
# COMPACT_ATOMS: atom_id res chain seq x y z
N MET A 1 -13.08 19.74 -18.84
CA MET A 1 -13.17 19.34 -19.18
C MET A 1 -13.30 18.95 -19.42
N ARG A 2 -13.14 18.79 -19.19
CA ARG A 2 -13.27 18.24 -19.40
C ARG A 2 -13.26 17.69 -19.28
N ASN A 3 -13.13 17.82 -19.18
CA ASN A 3 -13.18 17.14 -19.19
C ASN A 3 -13.32 16.62 -18.74
N SER A 4 -13.30 16.54 -18.40
CA SER A 4 -13.33 15.90 -18.14
C SER A 4 -13.67 15.29 -17.85
N ILE A 5 -13.90 15.08 -17.76
CA ILE A 5 -14.16 14.42 -17.80
C ILE A 5 -14.02 13.88 -17.95
N ILE A 6 -13.60 13.80 -18.20
CA ILE A 6 -13.29 13.25 -18.41
C ILE A 6 -13.01 12.86 -18.13
N ALA A 7 -12.79 13.03 -17.98
CA ALA A 7 -12.33 12.62 -17.77
C ALA A 7 -12.57 12.13 -17.10
N THR A 8 -13.02 11.99 -16.89
CA THR A 8 -13.23 11.36 -16.41
C THR A 8 -13.49 10.37 -16.45
N LEU A 9 -13.56 10.09 -16.95
CA LEU A 9 -13.68 9.19 -17.14
C LEU A 9 -13.09 8.39 -17.36
N LEU A 10 -12.91 8.38 -17.93
CA LEU A 10 -12.04 7.72 -18.10
C LEU A 10 -11.45 7.25 -17.06
N LEU A 11 -11.66 7.57 -16.46
CA LEU A 11 -11.20 7.40 -15.32
C LEU A 11 -11.61 6.28 -14.59
N CYS A 12 -12.56 5.66 -14.88
CA CYS A 12 -13.06 4.68 -14.11
C CYS A 12 -12.18 3.55 -13.78
N THR A 13 -11.43 3.06 -14.68
CA THR A 13 -10.58 1.95 -14.37
C THR A 13 -9.53 2.32 -13.39
N ILE A 14 -9.19 3.56 -13.38
CA ILE A 14 -8.19 3.99 -12.50
C ILE A 14 -8.66 4.11 -11.12
N ILE A 15 -9.92 4.30 -10.96
CA ILE A 15 -10.49 4.46 -9.67
C ILE A 15 -10.22 3.31 -8.76
N ILE A 16 -10.11 2.13 -9.31
CA ILE A 16 -9.89 0.96 -8.50
C ILE A 16 -8.60 1.05 -7.73
N SER A 17 -7.54 1.57 -8.34
CA SER A 17 -6.30 1.67 -7.62
C SER A 17 -6.25 2.88 -6.73
N LYS A 18 -7.01 3.90 -7.03
CA LYS A 18 -6.95 5.10 -6.26
C LYS A 18 -7.25 4.96 -4.81
N PRO A 19 -8.25 4.22 -4.41
CA PRO A 19 -8.51 4.08 -2.98
C PRO A 19 -7.35 3.53 -2.22
N LEU A 20 -6.50 2.76 -2.87
CA LEU A 20 -5.40 2.19 -2.18
C LEU A 20 -4.26 3.17 -2.02
N TYR A 21 -3.97 3.96 -3.04
CA TYR A 21 -2.96 4.92 -2.93
C TYR A 21 -3.40 6.15 -2.30
N SER A 22 -4.56 6.39 -2.25
CA SER A 22 -5.25 7.36 -1.75
C SER A 22 -4.75 8.50 -1.49
N GLN A 23 -4.75 9.15 -2.13
CA GLN A 23 -4.84 10.37 -1.96
C GLN A 23 -3.93 10.99 -1.17
N GLY A 24 -2.87 10.76 -1.18
CA GLY A 24 -1.94 11.64 -0.81
C GLY A 24 -1.47 11.76 0.58
N ASN A 25 -1.95 11.13 1.49
CA ASN A 25 -1.41 11.13 2.82
C ASN A 25 -0.31 10.07 2.88
N PRO A 26 0.96 10.46 3.01
CA PRO A 26 2.04 9.47 3.00
C PRO A 26 1.93 8.45 4.11
N GLU A 27 1.44 8.86 5.27
CA GLU A 27 1.25 7.92 6.35
C GLU A 27 0.27 6.83 5.97
N ASP A 28 -0.84 7.22 5.35
CA ASP A 28 -1.84 6.24 4.92
C ASP A 28 -1.27 5.29 3.89
N GLN A 29 -0.46 5.80 2.98
CA GLN A 29 0.15 4.96 1.97
C GLN A 29 1.08 3.92 2.61
N TYR A 30 1.89 4.35 3.57
CA TYR A 30 2.81 3.44 4.23
C TYR A 30 2.06 2.43 5.08
N ARG A 31 0.96 2.85 5.71
CA ARG A 31 0.15 1.90 6.46
C ARG A 31 -0.48 0.86 5.54
N GLN A 32 -0.95 1.28 4.38
CA GLN A 32 -1.52 0.34 3.42
C GLN A 32 -0.47 -0.63 2.91
N MET A 33 0.72 -0.12 2.61
CA MET A 33 1.79 -0.99 2.13
C MET A 33 2.18 -2.01 3.19
N GLY A 34 2.26 -1.59 4.43
CA GLY A 34 2.58 -2.52 5.51
C GLY A 34 1.55 -3.62 5.62
N GLY A 35 0.27 -3.24 5.53
CA GLY A 35 -0.81 -4.22 5.59
C GLY A 35 -0.74 -5.23 4.47
N VAL A 36 -0.52 -4.74 3.25
CA VAL A 36 -0.45 -5.64 2.10
C VAL A 36 0.75 -6.58 2.22
N VAL A 37 1.89 -6.05 2.65
CA VAL A 37 3.07 -6.91 2.82
C VAL A 37 2.82 -7.97 3.90
N GLY A 38 2.19 -7.57 4.99
CA GLY A 38 1.87 -8.54 6.03
C GLY A 38 1.02 -9.68 5.50
N LEU A 39 0.03 -9.35 4.68
CA LEU A 39 -0.84 -10.37 4.11
C LEU A 39 -0.13 -11.18 3.02
N THR A 40 0.72 -10.56 2.21
CA THR A 40 1.45 -11.34 1.20
C THR A 40 2.44 -12.29 1.87
N GLU A 41 3.04 -11.89 2.96
CA GLU A 41 3.90 -12.80 3.68
C GLU A 41 3.09 -13.94 4.28
N LEU A 42 1.95 -13.62 4.88
CA LEU A 42 1.13 -14.62 5.52
C LEU A 42 0.58 -15.63 4.53
N CYS A 43 0.12 -15.18 3.38
CA CYS A 43 -0.57 -16.04 2.43
C CYS A 43 0.32 -16.62 1.34
N PHE A 44 1.43 -15.96 1.03
CA PHE A 44 2.30 -16.39 -0.06
C PHE A 44 3.74 -16.59 0.36
N GLY A 45 4.10 -16.18 1.56
CA GLY A 45 5.49 -16.28 2.00
C GLY A 45 6.42 -15.33 1.28
N SER A 46 5.91 -14.22 0.75
CA SER A 46 6.68 -13.33 -0.09
C SER A 46 6.63 -11.91 0.46
N LYS A 47 7.75 -11.20 0.34
CA LYS A 47 7.86 -9.81 0.77
C LYS A 47 8.45 -8.96 -0.35
N GLY A 48 8.05 -9.24 -1.59
CA GLY A 48 8.59 -8.51 -2.73
C GLY A 48 8.31 -7.02 -2.67
N LEU A 49 7.13 -6.64 -2.21
CA LEU A 49 6.78 -5.23 -2.10
C LEU A 49 7.65 -4.53 -1.06
N GLU A 50 7.95 -5.20 0.04
CA GLU A 50 8.83 -4.62 1.05
C GLU A 50 10.22 -4.38 0.50
N THR A 51 10.74 -5.33 -0.26
CA THR A 51 12.04 -5.18 -0.89
C THR A 51 12.06 -3.95 -1.79
N ALA A 52 11.03 -3.79 -2.61
CA ALA A 52 10.94 -2.65 -3.52
C ALA A 52 10.82 -1.34 -2.75
N LEU A 53 10.05 -1.33 -1.68
CA LEU A 53 9.89 -0.12 -0.87
C LEU A 53 11.20 0.28 -0.21
N PHE A 54 11.89 -0.69 0.38
CA PHE A 54 13.14 -0.39 1.06
C PHE A 54 14.20 0.07 0.08
N GLN A 55 14.19 -0.47 -1.12
CA GLN A 55 15.11 -0.03 -2.15
C GLN A 55 14.82 1.41 -2.55
N GLN A 56 13.55 1.77 -2.67
CA GLN A 56 13.18 3.14 -2.98
C GLN A 56 13.62 4.10 -1.88
N VAL A 57 13.37 3.71 -0.62
CA VAL A 57 13.76 4.55 0.50
C VAL A 57 15.27 4.75 0.49
N GLY A 58 16.03 3.69 0.26
CA GLY A 58 17.47 3.81 0.20
C GLY A 58 17.95 4.70 -0.91
N ASN A 59 17.34 4.59 -2.08
CA ASN A 59 17.71 5.43 -3.22
C ASN A 59 17.44 6.91 -2.94
N VAL A 60 16.31 7.20 -2.34
CA VAL A 60 15.98 8.58 -1.99
C VAL A 60 16.92 9.10 -0.91
N PHE A 61 17.23 8.25 0.07
CA PHE A 61 18.15 8.64 1.12
C PHE A 61 19.51 9.02 0.55
N TYR A 62 19.95 8.26 -0.45
CA TYR A 62 21.23 8.50 -1.08
C TYR A 62 21.26 9.83 -1.83
N SER A 63 20.19 10.14 -2.56
CA SER A 63 20.17 11.36 -3.36
C SER A 63 19.67 12.57 -2.60
N SER A 64 18.88 12.39 -1.55
CA SER A 64 18.36 13.48 -0.74
C SER A 64 18.20 12.99 0.68
N PRO A 65 19.24 13.15 1.51
CA PRO A 65 19.19 12.60 2.88
C PRO A 65 18.03 13.12 3.71
N GLU A 66 17.61 14.35 3.49
CA GLU A 66 16.49 14.90 4.26
C GLU A 66 15.18 14.20 3.90
N MET A 67 14.94 14.05 2.61
CA MET A 67 13.73 13.38 2.16
C MET A 67 13.76 11.92 2.55
N GLY A 68 14.92 11.29 2.43
CA GLY A 68 15.06 9.90 2.85
C GLY A 68 14.79 9.71 4.32
N ARG A 69 15.18 10.69 5.15
CA ARG A 69 14.89 10.59 6.57
C ARG A 69 13.39 10.62 6.85
N VAL A 70 12.66 11.48 6.12
CA VAL A 70 11.21 11.53 6.25
C VAL A 70 10.60 10.19 5.88
N MET A 71 11.04 9.61 4.75
CA MET A 71 10.53 8.31 4.34
C MET A 71 10.89 7.23 5.34
N PHE A 72 12.09 7.30 5.90
CA PHE A 72 12.50 6.32 6.88
C PHE A 72 11.63 6.37 8.12
N GLU A 73 11.25 7.57 8.55
CA GLU A 73 10.37 7.71 9.70
C GLU A 73 8.98 7.15 9.42
N LEU A 74 8.54 7.22 8.17
CA LEU A 74 7.24 6.66 7.82
C LEU A 74 7.24 5.14 7.89
N LEU A 75 8.40 4.51 7.86
CA LEU A 75 8.46 3.07 8.03
C LEU A 75 7.93 2.62 9.38
N TYR A 76 7.86 3.53 10.34
CA TYR A 76 7.31 3.20 11.64
C TYR A 76 5.85 2.75 11.51
N VAL A 77 5.04 3.55 10.80
CA VAL A 77 3.65 3.18 10.60
C VAL A 77 3.51 2.00 9.65
N TYR A 78 4.45 1.84 8.73
CA TYR A 78 4.50 0.67 7.87
C TYR A 78 4.62 -0.60 8.72
N PHE A 79 5.58 -0.64 9.64
CA PHE A 79 5.78 -1.82 10.44
C PHE A 79 4.62 -2.06 11.41
N GLU A 80 4.04 -1.00 11.92
CA GLU A 80 2.87 -1.14 12.79
C GLU A 80 1.75 -1.86 12.05
N SER A 81 1.47 -1.40 10.84
CA SER A 81 0.40 -1.95 10.03
C SER A 81 0.72 -3.38 9.57
N TYR A 82 1.99 -3.62 9.28
CA TYR A 82 2.46 -4.95 8.91
C TYR A 82 2.17 -5.96 10.03
N GLU A 83 2.47 -5.61 11.27
CA GLU A 83 2.21 -6.50 12.39
C GLU A 83 0.72 -6.71 12.60
N VAL A 84 -0.07 -5.65 12.47
CA VAL A 84 -1.51 -5.76 12.61
C VAL A 84 -2.08 -6.68 11.54
N ALA A 85 -1.60 -6.55 10.31
CA ALA A 85 -2.10 -7.39 9.22
C ALA A 85 -1.78 -8.85 9.47
N LYS A 86 -0.59 -9.14 9.97
CA LYS A 86 -0.22 -10.54 10.22
C LYS A 86 -1.02 -11.13 11.37
N SER A 87 -1.31 -10.34 12.37
CA SER A 87 -2.00 -10.86 13.55
C SER A 87 -3.51 -10.82 13.41
N LYS A 88 -4.06 -9.78 12.79
CA LYS A 88 -5.50 -9.59 12.71
C LYS A 88 -6.07 -9.69 11.30
N LYS A 89 -5.21 -9.78 10.30
CA LYS A 89 -5.62 -9.96 8.90
C LYS A 89 -6.48 -8.83 8.39
N VAL A 90 -6.15 -7.59 8.77
CA VAL A 90 -6.88 -6.41 8.32
C VAL A 90 -5.91 -5.43 7.69
N ILE A 91 -6.44 -4.55 6.84
CA ILE A 91 -5.66 -3.56 6.13
C ILE A 91 -6.18 -2.17 6.51
N TRP A 92 -5.28 -1.22 6.57
CA TRP A 92 -5.63 0.16 6.88
C TRP A 92 -6.45 0.77 5.75
N ASN A 93 -7.51 1.45 6.12
CA ASN A 93 -8.35 2.19 5.18
C ASN A 93 -8.13 3.68 5.41
N GLY A 94 -7.45 4.33 4.47
CA GLY A 94 -7.11 5.74 4.62
C GLY A 94 -8.30 6.67 4.57
N THR A 95 -9.35 6.27 3.86
CA THR A 95 -10.55 7.09 3.81
C THR A 95 -11.24 7.14 5.16
N GLN A 96 -11.29 6.02 5.85
CA GLN A 96 -11.95 5.95 7.14
C GLN A 96 -11.01 6.16 8.31
N GLN A 97 -9.72 6.25 8.05
CA GLN A 97 -8.70 6.41 9.08
C GLN A 97 -8.82 5.32 10.13
N ALA A 98 -8.98 4.10 9.69
CA ALA A 98 -9.15 2.95 10.56
C ALA A 98 -8.84 1.68 9.79
N TYR A 99 -8.59 0.60 10.53
CA TYR A 99 -8.43 -0.70 9.89
C TYR A 99 -9.79 -1.22 9.44
N ASN A 100 -9.80 -1.96 8.35
CA ASN A 100 -11.03 -2.55 7.86
C ASN A 100 -11.61 -3.51 8.89
N THR A 101 -12.92 -3.62 8.92
CA THR A 101 -13.56 -4.60 9.78
C THR A 101 -13.57 -5.98 9.13
N LYS A 102 -13.51 -6.02 7.80
CA LYS A 102 -13.44 -7.30 7.11
C LYS A 102 -12.04 -7.87 7.24
N THR A 103 -11.95 -9.18 7.54
CA THR A 103 -10.65 -9.82 7.60
C THR A 103 -10.33 -10.48 6.26
N PHE A 104 -9.04 -10.55 5.97
CA PHE A 104 -8.56 -11.14 4.72
C PHE A 104 -7.86 -12.45 5.06
N ASP A 105 -8.63 -13.53 5.15
CA ASP A 105 -7.99 -14.83 5.31
C ASP A 105 -7.35 -15.22 3.98
N CYS A 106 -6.65 -16.35 3.95
CA CYS A 106 -5.92 -16.74 2.76
C CYS A 106 -6.75 -17.63 1.83
N SER A 107 -8.04 -17.34 1.70
CA SER A 107 -8.88 -18.00 0.72
C SER A 107 -8.45 -17.58 -0.68
N GLU A 108 -8.85 -18.36 -1.68
CA GLU A 108 -8.47 -18.04 -3.06
C GLU A 108 -8.93 -16.66 -3.48
N GLU A 109 -10.13 -16.29 -3.09
CA GLU A 109 -10.65 -14.98 -3.44
C GLU A 109 -9.81 -13.88 -2.82
N ASN A 110 -9.51 -14.01 -1.55
CA ASN A 110 -8.70 -13.00 -0.87
C ASN A 110 -7.27 -13.00 -1.36
N LYS A 111 -6.72 -14.15 -1.69
CA LYS A 111 -5.37 -14.21 -2.25
C LYS A 111 -5.29 -13.44 -3.55
N ASN A 112 -6.31 -13.55 -4.39
CA ASN A 112 -6.33 -12.80 -5.64
C ASN A 112 -6.41 -11.31 -5.38
N LEU A 113 -7.19 -10.89 -4.40
CA LEU A 113 -7.28 -9.49 -4.03
C LEU A 113 -5.95 -8.98 -3.49
N ILE A 114 -5.35 -9.73 -2.60
CA ILE A 114 -4.07 -9.33 -2.01
C ILE A 114 -3.00 -9.20 -3.09
N LYS A 115 -3.00 -10.11 -4.03
CA LYS A 115 -2.05 -10.07 -5.13
C LYS A 115 -2.27 -8.83 -5.99
N SER A 116 -3.52 -8.49 -6.23
CA SER A 116 -3.86 -7.31 -7.00
C SER A 116 -3.40 -6.05 -6.28
N PHE A 117 -3.60 -5.97 -4.98
CA PHE A 117 -3.14 -4.83 -4.20
C PHE A 117 -1.61 -4.71 -4.28
N GLU A 118 -0.93 -5.84 -4.15
CA GLU A 118 0.52 -5.85 -4.22
C GLU A 118 1.00 -5.32 -5.55
N GLU A 119 0.38 -5.75 -6.63
CA GLU A 119 0.78 -5.32 -7.96
C GLU A 119 0.57 -3.84 -8.18
N GLN A 120 -0.54 -3.31 -7.68
CA GLN A 120 -0.81 -1.89 -7.81
C GLN A 120 0.21 -1.06 -7.04
N LEU A 121 0.51 -1.47 -5.82
CA LEU A 121 1.47 -0.74 -5.01
C LEU A 121 2.88 -0.87 -5.57
N MET A 122 3.22 -2.03 -6.09
CA MET A 122 4.52 -2.24 -6.72
C MET A 122 4.69 -1.32 -7.91
N ALA A 123 3.66 -1.17 -8.74
CA ALA A 123 3.72 -0.27 -9.87
C ALA A 123 3.94 1.18 -9.44
N GLY A 124 3.36 1.56 -8.32
CA GLY A 124 3.53 2.91 -7.82
C GLY A 124 4.92 3.23 -7.31
N LEU A 125 5.73 2.19 -7.04
CA LEU A 125 7.09 2.40 -6.60
C LEU A 125 8.07 2.52 -7.76
N GLN A 126 7.64 2.28 -8.96
CA GLN A 126 8.47 2.37 -10.15
C GLN A 126 8.20 3.66 -10.93
#